data_9462fb68b1e4bb84e6d5e57aae67ec8b
#
_entry.id   9462fb68b1e4bb84e6d5e57aae67ec8b
#
_cell.length_a   1.000
_cell.length_b   1.000
_cell.length_c   1.000
_cell.angle_alpha   90.00
_cell.angle_beta   90.00
_cell.angle_gamma   90.00
#
_symmetry.space_group_name_H-M   'P 1'
#
loop_
_entity.id
_entity.type
_entity.pdbx_description
1 polymer ?
#
loop_
_entity_poly.entity_id
_entity_poly.type
_entity_poly.pdbx_seq_one_letter_code
_entity_poly.pdbx_strand_id
1 'polypeptide(L)'
;TDNITNIQVYPYIISTLGGTCQDTNLNGSITVNPEGGLVLTSPIGTDAQVVCENSDILDITYQLVDGATGATVTGLPAGISFSFVSDIITMSGFPTVNITSTTVYNYTITTTGTSCSGTTTGTITVDPDDDLALISPIGSESQVLCETEPLIDIVYEFSAGATSATVSGLPTGVNFVVASNQVTIFGSPTDDITTQTIYPYTVTTLGGTCQDTSLDGTITVNPEGIITLTSPIGTDAQVLCETEP
;
A
#
# COMPACT_ATOMS: atom_id res chain seq x y z
N THR A 1 -21.71 -37.77 12.97
CA THR A 1 -20.53 -37.52 13.81
C THR A 1 -20.94 -36.59 14.92
N ASP A 2 -20.90 -37.07 16.17
CA ASP A 2 -21.20 -36.26 17.33
C ASP A 2 -20.07 -35.25 17.51
N ASN A 3 -20.42 -33.97 17.67
CA ASN A 3 -19.44 -32.92 17.93
C ASN A 3 -19.06 -33.00 19.43
N ILE A 4 -17.95 -33.72 19.73
CA ILE A 4 -17.49 -33.90 21.11
C ILE A 4 -16.47 -32.81 21.48
N THR A 5 -16.63 -32.26 22.69
CA THR A 5 -15.73 -31.23 23.24
C THR A 5 -14.75 -31.79 24.28
N ASN A 6 -14.96 -33.06 24.67
CA ASN A 6 -14.10 -33.77 25.64
C ASN A 6 -13.86 -35.21 25.15
N ILE A 7 -12.77 -35.82 25.64
CA ILE A 7 -12.42 -37.20 25.34
C ILE A 7 -13.60 -38.12 25.72
N GLN A 8 -14.05 -38.94 24.77
CA GLN A 8 -15.08 -39.94 24.98
C GLN A 8 -14.49 -41.33 24.85
N VAL A 9 -14.79 -42.21 25.81
CA VAL A 9 -14.35 -43.61 25.79
C VAL A 9 -15.58 -44.50 25.65
N TYR A 10 -15.62 -45.27 24.57
CA TYR A 10 -16.69 -46.22 24.26
C TYR A 10 -16.17 -47.63 24.51
N PRO A 11 -16.53 -48.28 25.64
CA PRO A 11 -16.17 -49.68 25.89
C PRO A 11 -17.01 -50.58 25.01
N TYR A 12 -16.43 -51.65 24.52
CA TYR A 12 -17.16 -52.71 23.82
C TYR A 12 -16.74 -54.10 24.31
N ILE A 13 -17.59 -55.08 24.12
CA ILE A 13 -17.34 -56.48 24.44
C ILE A 13 -17.56 -57.32 23.16
N ILE A 14 -16.59 -58.13 22.83
CA ILE A 14 -16.76 -59.17 21.80
C ILE A 14 -16.95 -60.49 22.50
N SER A 15 -18.07 -61.15 22.21
CA SER A 15 -18.41 -62.47 22.78
C SER A 15 -18.48 -63.54 21.69
N THR A 16 -17.96 -64.73 21.96
CA THR A 16 -18.17 -65.89 21.12
C THR A 16 -19.61 -66.37 21.32
N LEU A 17 -20.26 -66.80 20.23
CA LEU A 17 -21.63 -67.34 20.25
C LEU A 17 -21.69 -68.66 19.59
N GLY A 18 -22.55 -69.62 20.14
CA GLY A 18 -22.92 -70.84 19.47
C GLY A 18 -21.95 -72.02 19.60
N GLY A 19 -20.99 -71.94 20.54
CA GLY A 19 -20.12 -73.06 20.91
C GLY A 19 -20.83 -74.02 21.83
N THR A 20 -20.36 -75.28 21.91
CA THR A 20 -20.84 -76.33 22.88
C THR A 20 -20.18 -76.11 24.25
N CYS A 21 -19.23 -75.18 24.40
CA CYS A 21 -18.54 -74.87 25.60
C CYS A 21 -18.89 -73.43 26.07
N GLN A 22 -18.34 -72.98 27.18
CA GLN A 22 -18.58 -71.66 27.75
C GLN A 22 -18.12 -70.54 26.79
N ASP A 23 -18.95 -69.53 26.57
CA ASP A 23 -18.63 -68.33 25.78
C ASP A 23 -17.49 -67.58 26.44
N THR A 24 -16.58 -67.06 25.64
CA THR A 24 -15.48 -66.19 26.09
C THR A 24 -15.73 -64.75 25.62
N ASN A 25 -15.38 -63.81 26.48
CA ASN A 25 -15.54 -62.39 26.24
C ASN A 25 -14.17 -61.69 26.14
N LEU A 26 -14.04 -60.83 25.18
CA LEU A 26 -12.91 -59.91 25.03
C LEU A 26 -13.43 -58.47 25.17
N ASN A 27 -12.90 -57.75 26.16
CA ASN A 27 -13.22 -56.33 26.37
C ASN A 27 -12.24 -55.46 25.58
N GLY A 28 -12.77 -54.38 24.98
CA GLY A 28 -12.00 -53.36 24.30
C GLY A 28 -12.61 -51.98 24.53
N SER A 29 -11.92 -50.94 24.09
CA SER A 29 -12.44 -49.59 24.09
C SER A 29 -12.02 -48.82 22.84
N ILE A 30 -12.87 -47.93 22.39
CA ILE A 30 -12.60 -46.92 21.35
C ILE A 30 -12.56 -45.58 22.07
N THR A 31 -11.44 -44.87 21.99
CA THR A 31 -11.29 -43.51 22.51
C THR A 31 -11.44 -42.54 21.34
N VAL A 32 -12.37 -41.63 21.46
CA VAL A 32 -12.56 -40.52 20.50
C VAL A 32 -12.09 -39.23 21.16
N ASN A 33 -11.12 -38.60 20.55
CA ASN A 33 -10.59 -37.34 21.01
C ASN A 33 -11.32 -36.19 20.29
N PRO A 34 -11.56 -35.02 20.96
CA PRO A 34 -12.08 -33.83 20.28
C PRO A 34 -11.03 -33.30 19.30
N GLU A 35 -11.49 -32.64 18.26
CA GLU A 35 -10.63 -31.82 17.41
C GLU A 35 -10.38 -30.49 18.14
N GLY A 36 -9.12 -30.05 18.23
CA GLY A 36 -8.77 -28.78 18.88
C GLY A 36 -9.47 -27.61 18.16
N GLY A 37 -10.23 -26.80 18.89
CA GLY A 37 -11.05 -25.73 18.33
C GLY A 37 -10.37 -24.35 18.43
N LEU A 38 -10.87 -23.43 17.60
CA LEU A 38 -10.51 -22.01 17.56
C LEU A 38 -11.77 -21.17 17.45
N VAL A 39 -11.91 -20.19 18.33
CA VAL A 39 -13.04 -19.25 18.34
C VAL A 39 -12.50 -17.83 18.18
N LEU A 40 -12.96 -17.11 17.15
CA LEU A 40 -12.63 -15.69 16.97
C LEU A 40 -13.21 -14.89 18.15
N THR A 41 -12.35 -14.13 18.83
CA THR A 41 -12.72 -13.30 19.99
C THR A 41 -12.57 -11.80 19.73
N SER A 42 -11.83 -11.41 18.69
CA SER A 42 -11.86 -10.05 18.17
C SER A 42 -13.19 -9.75 17.44
N PRO A 43 -13.53 -8.49 17.16
CA PRO A 43 -14.76 -8.13 16.45
C PRO A 43 -14.91 -8.89 15.13
N ILE A 44 -16.16 -9.23 14.78
CA ILE A 44 -16.50 -9.92 13.54
C ILE A 44 -15.95 -9.13 12.34
N GLY A 45 -15.25 -9.82 11.42
CA GLY A 45 -14.63 -9.26 10.22
C GLY A 45 -13.15 -8.88 10.40
N THR A 46 -12.59 -8.91 11.62
CA THR A 46 -11.15 -8.69 11.81
C THR A 46 -10.30 -9.79 11.19
N ASP A 47 -10.86 -10.97 10.99
CA ASP A 47 -10.25 -12.11 10.31
C ASP A 47 -10.20 -11.98 8.77
N ALA A 48 -10.76 -10.87 8.23
CA ALA A 48 -10.75 -10.54 6.81
C ALA A 48 -10.58 -9.02 6.61
N GLN A 49 -9.39 -8.49 6.92
CA GLN A 49 -9.09 -7.04 6.89
C GLN A 49 -8.49 -6.62 5.56
N VAL A 50 -8.73 -5.35 5.21
CA VAL A 50 -8.05 -4.61 4.14
C VAL A 50 -7.28 -3.47 4.80
N VAL A 51 -5.98 -3.39 4.55
CA VAL A 51 -5.08 -2.37 5.13
C VAL A 51 -4.10 -1.87 4.09
N CYS A 52 -3.56 -0.69 4.29
CA CYS A 52 -2.47 -0.17 3.47
C CYS A 52 -1.12 -0.75 3.92
N GLU A 53 -0.14 -0.70 3.03
CA GLU A 53 1.26 -0.89 3.42
C GLU A 53 1.59 0.02 4.62
N ASN A 54 2.44 -0.48 5.52
CA ASN A 54 2.90 0.26 6.71
C ASN A 54 1.79 0.74 7.67
N SER A 55 0.55 0.28 7.50
CA SER A 55 -0.57 0.60 8.40
C SER A 55 -0.91 -0.57 9.30
N ASP A 56 -1.13 -0.30 10.60
CA ASP A 56 -1.45 -1.34 11.58
C ASP A 56 -2.77 -2.05 11.25
N ILE A 57 -2.77 -3.38 11.38
CA ILE A 57 -4.02 -4.15 11.41
C ILE A 57 -4.73 -3.95 12.75
N LEU A 58 -6.04 -4.14 12.75
CA LEU A 58 -6.75 -4.38 14.01
C LEU A 58 -6.33 -5.77 14.53
N ASP A 59 -6.02 -5.87 15.81
CA ASP A 59 -5.60 -7.13 16.42
C ASP A 59 -6.64 -8.23 16.14
N ILE A 60 -6.17 -9.36 15.61
CA ILE A 60 -6.99 -10.54 15.37
C ILE A 60 -6.74 -11.52 16.50
N THR A 61 -7.78 -11.81 17.28
CA THR A 61 -7.62 -12.70 18.42
C THR A 61 -8.51 -13.94 18.32
N TYR A 62 -7.91 -15.10 18.64
CA TYR A 62 -8.61 -16.38 18.71
C TYR A 62 -8.36 -17.02 20.07
N GLN A 63 -9.43 -17.55 20.65
CA GLN A 63 -9.38 -18.42 21.85
C GLN A 63 -9.26 -19.87 21.42
N LEU A 64 -8.29 -20.60 22.01
CA LEU A 64 -8.21 -22.05 21.89
C LEU A 64 -9.28 -22.70 22.75
N VAL A 65 -9.93 -23.73 22.21
CA VAL A 65 -10.97 -24.53 22.87
C VAL A 65 -10.75 -26.02 22.59
N ASP A 66 -11.61 -26.87 23.18
CA ASP A 66 -11.65 -28.32 22.93
C ASP A 66 -10.31 -29.02 23.17
N GLY A 67 -9.58 -28.59 24.22
CA GLY A 67 -8.33 -29.21 24.67
C GLY A 67 -7.08 -28.83 23.89
N ALA A 68 -7.15 -27.91 22.92
CA ALA A 68 -5.97 -27.35 22.30
C ALA A 68 -5.13 -26.57 23.33
N THR A 69 -3.80 -26.76 23.30
CA THR A 69 -2.87 -26.09 24.25
C THR A 69 -1.84 -25.21 23.56
N GLY A 70 -1.94 -25.11 22.23
CA GLY A 70 -1.07 -24.26 21.42
C GLY A 70 -1.57 -24.15 20.00
N ALA A 71 -0.93 -23.30 19.21
CA ALA A 71 -1.21 -23.19 17.77
C ALA A 71 0.02 -22.69 17.00
N THR A 72 -0.02 -22.91 15.69
CA THR A 72 0.90 -22.32 14.72
C THR A 72 0.12 -21.47 13.74
N VAL A 73 0.71 -20.37 13.28
CA VAL A 73 0.13 -19.49 12.25
C VAL A 73 1.09 -19.43 11.08
N THR A 74 0.55 -19.58 9.88
CA THR A 74 1.30 -19.51 8.62
C THR A 74 0.58 -18.60 7.63
N GLY A 75 1.31 -18.03 6.65
CA GLY A 75 0.71 -17.23 5.57
C GLY A 75 0.50 -15.74 5.90
N LEU A 76 0.97 -15.26 7.06
CA LEU A 76 0.95 -13.83 7.37
C LEU A 76 1.92 -13.05 6.46
N PRO A 77 1.57 -11.82 6.06
CA PRO A 77 2.51 -10.93 5.36
C PRO A 77 3.67 -10.54 6.29
N ALA A 78 4.81 -10.18 5.69
CA ALA A 78 5.94 -9.67 6.46
C ALA A 78 5.52 -8.45 7.30
N GLY A 79 6.04 -8.35 8.53
CA GLY A 79 5.73 -7.29 9.48
C GLY A 79 4.56 -7.60 10.43
N ILE A 80 3.69 -8.56 10.07
CA ILE A 80 2.66 -9.06 10.98
C ILE A 80 3.18 -10.30 11.67
N SER A 81 3.02 -10.34 12.98
CA SER A 81 3.44 -11.44 13.84
C SER A 81 2.30 -11.93 14.72
N PHE A 82 2.48 -13.09 15.33
CA PHE A 82 1.54 -13.59 16.32
C PHE A 82 2.21 -13.87 17.66
N SER A 83 1.43 -13.76 18.72
CA SER A 83 1.80 -14.19 20.06
C SER A 83 0.75 -15.16 20.60
N PHE A 84 1.16 -16.00 21.57
CA PHE A 84 0.29 -16.95 22.25
C PHE A 84 0.44 -16.79 23.76
N VAL A 85 -0.63 -16.38 24.43
CA VAL A 85 -0.64 -16.15 25.87
C VAL A 85 -2.01 -16.57 26.44
N SER A 86 -2.01 -17.42 27.47
CA SER A 86 -3.23 -17.81 28.19
C SER A 86 -4.36 -18.31 27.28
N ASP A 87 -4.01 -19.22 26.37
CA ASP A 87 -4.90 -19.85 25.39
C ASP A 87 -5.50 -18.87 24.36
N ILE A 88 -4.94 -17.66 24.26
CA ILE A 88 -5.30 -16.68 23.23
C ILE A 88 -4.15 -16.50 22.27
N ILE A 89 -4.45 -16.60 20.98
CA ILE A 89 -3.59 -16.18 19.88
C ILE A 89 -3.95 -14.74 19.56
N THR A 90 -2.94 -13.88 19.47
CA THR A 90 -3.10 -12.49 19.00
C THR A 90 -2.19 -12.28 17.81
N MET A 91 -2.74 -11.89 16.66
CA MET A 91 -1.99 -11.42 15.49
C MET A 91 -2.06 -9.90 15.44
N SER A 92 -0.91 -9.24 15.30
CA SER A 92 -0.78 -7.78 15.34
C SER A 92 0.42 -7.31 14.53
N GLY A 93 0.51 -5.99 14.30
CA GLY A 93 1.57 -5.33 13.55
C GLY A 93 1.05 -4.72 12.26
N PHE A 94 1.96 -4.38 11.36
CA PHE A 94 1.64 -3.77 10.07
C PHE A 94 2.42 -4.47 8.94
N PRO A 95 1.84 -4.58 7.72
CA PRO A 95 2.54 -5.15 6.58
C PRO A 95 3.75 -4.30 6.20
N THR A 96 4.95 -4.89 6.12
CA THR A 96 6.18 -4.24 5.63
C THR A 96 6.57 -4.75 4.24
N VAL A 97 5.58 -5.18 3.49
CA VAL A 97 5.74 -5.63 2.10
C VAL A 97 5.86 -4.42 1.17
N ASN A 98 6.49 -4.57 0.03
CA ASN A 98 6.53 -3.55 -1.02
C ASN A 98 5.84 -4.16 -2.25
N ILE A 99 4.61 -3.74 -2.50
CA ILE A 99 3.73 -4.27 -3.54
C ILE A 99 3.33 -3.16 -4.51
N THR A 100 3.06 -3.53 -5.75
CA THR A 100 2.61 -2.59 -6.80
C THR A 100 1.14 -2.79 -7.17
N SER A 101 0.46 -3.71 -6.52
CA SER A 101 -0.98 -3.98 -6.69
C SER A 101 -1.54 -4.66 -5.45
N THR A 102 -2.82 -4.46 -5.17
CA THR A 102 -3.53 -5.12 -4.08
C THR A 102 -3.20 -6.61 -4.01
N THR A 103 -2.72 -7.07 -2.87
CA THR A 103 -2.28 -8.44 -2.64
C THR A 103 -3.02 -9.06 -1.47
N VAL A 104 -3.57 -10.26 -1.67
CA VAL A 104 -4.29 -11.00 -0.63
C VAL A 104 -3.39 -12.05 -0.01
N TYR A 105 -3.17 -11.96 1.30
CA TYR A 105 -2.45 -12.94 2.10
C TYR A 105 -3.45 -13.81 2.85
N ASN A 106 -3.47 -15.10 2.51
CA ASN A 106 -4.29 -16.08 3.22
C ASN A 106 -3.48 -16.69 4.36
N TYR A 107 -3.92 -16.49 5.59
CA TYR A 107 -3.28 -17.14 6.73
C TYR A 107 -4.08 -18.36 7.20
N THR A 108 -3.37 -19.30 7.81
CA THR A 108 -3.93 -20.49 8.42
C THR A 108 -3.43 -20.63 9.84
N ILE A 109 -4.34 -20.85 10.77
CA ILE A 109 -4.05 -21.20 12.16
C ILE A 109 -4.34 -22.68 12.31
N THR A 110 -3.36 -23.43 12.87
CA THR A 110 -3.50 -24.86 13.16
C THR A 110 -3.28 -25.06 14.64
N THR A 111 -4.23 -25.69 15.34
CA THR A 111 -4.11 -26.01 16.76
C THR A 111 -3.08 -27.12 16.99
N THR A 112 -2.43 -27.09 18.16
CA THR A 112 -1.48 -28.11 18.61
C THR A 112 -1.79 -28.56 20.04
N GLY A 113 -1.14 -29.65 20.48
CA GLY A 113 -1.31 -30.17 21.84
C GLY A 113 -2.49 -31.12 22.03
N THR A 114 -3.26 -31.40 20.97
CA THR A 114 -4.30 -32.44 20.92
C THR A 114 -3.92 -33.55 19.95
N SER A 115 -4.55 -34.72 20.07
CA SER A 115 -4.36 -35.82 19.11
C SER A 115 -4.99 -35.53 17.75
N CYS A 116 -5.94 -34.59 17.70
CA CYS A 116 -6.64 -34.15 16.50
C CYS A 116 -6.53 -32.62 16.41
N SER A 117 -5.81 -32.12 15.41
CA SER A 117 -5.64 -30.67 15.21
C SER A 117 -6.79 -30.09 14.40
N GLY A 118 -7.34 -28.96 14.85
CA GLY A 118 -8.26 -28.13 14.08
C GLY A 118 -7.57 -27.01 13.34
N THR A 119 -8.21 -26.48 12.32
CA THR A 119 -7.69 -25.38 11.52
C THR A 119 -8.74 -24.31 11.29
N THR A 120 -8.29 -23.05 11.21
CA THR A 120 -9.09 -21.94 10.70
C THR A 120 -8.25 -21.07 9.76
N THR A 121 -8.90 -20.34 8.89
CA THR A 121 -8.24 -19.48 7.90
C THR A 121 -8.84 -18.09 7.94
N GLY A 122 -8.05 -17.10 7.54
CA GLY A 122 -8.52 -15.75 7.31
C GLY A 122 -7.68 -15.07 6.24
N THR A 123 -7.93 -13.78 6.01
CA THR A 123 -7.27 -13.02 4.96
C THR A 123 -6.81 -11.66 5.47
N ILE A 124 -5.64 -11.23 5.03
CA ILE A 124 -5.19 -9.85 5.14
C ILE A 124 -4.92 -9.37 3.71
N THR A 125 -5.75 -8.46 3.24
CA THR A 125 -5.56 -7.81 1.95
C THR A 125 -4.75 -6.55 2.18
N VAL A 126 -3.65 -6.41 1.45
CA VAL A 126 -2.79 -5.23 1.52
C VAL A 126 -2.92 -4.45 0.22
N ASP A 127 -3.29 -3.18 0.35
CA ASP A 127 -3.30 -2.22 -0.75
C ASP A 127 -1.96 -1.48 -0.77
N PRO A 128 -1.38 -1.22 -1.96
CA PRO A 128 -0.13 -0.48 -2.08
C PRO A 128 -0.34 1.00 -1.76
N ASP A 129 0.70 1.64 -1.22
CA ASP A 129 0.83 3.10 -1.22
C ASP A 129 1.04 3.60 -2.65
N ASP A 130 0.71 4.86 -2.93
CA ASP A 130 0.94 5.45 -4.23
C ASP A 130 2.44 5.61 -4.51
N ASP A 131 2.85 5.41 -5.75
CA ASP A 131 4.22 5.63 -6.20
C ASP A 131 4.29 6.70 -7.29
N LEU A 132 5.33 7.53 -7.26
CA LEU A 132 5.57 8.61 -8.20
C LEU A 132 7.06 8.70 -8.52
N ALA A 133 7.41 8.64 -9.80
CA ALA A 133 8.79 8.67 -10.26
C ALA A 133 8.99 9.69 -11.40
N LEU A 134 10.09 10.44 -11.37
CA LEU A 134 10.54 11.25 -12.51
C LEU A 134 11.07 10.32 -13.60
N ILE A 135 10.48 10.37 -14.80
CA ILE A 135 10.92 9.56 -15.94
C ILE A 135 11.59 10.38 -17.07
N SER A 136 11.41 11.71 -17.06
CA SER A 136 12.25 12.60 -17.88
C SER A 136 13.69 12.63 -17.36
N PRO A 137 14.70 13.11 -18.13
CA PRO A 137 16.09 13.12 -17.70
C PRO A 137 16.28 13.78 -16.33
N ILE A 138 17.13 13.20 -15.50
CA ILE A 138 17.49 13.73 -14.17
C ILE A 138 17.96 15.19 -14.32
N GLY A 139 17.41 16.08 -13.49
CA GLY A 139 17.65 17.53 -13.54
C GLY A 139 16.60 18.30 -14.32
N SER A 140 15.71 17.60 -15.09
CA SER A 140 14.60 18.26 -15.77
C SER A 140 13.57 18.83 -14.83
N GLU A 141 13.48 18.31 -13.59
CA GLU A 141 12.62 18.81 -12.51
C GLU A 141 13.05 20.19 -11.98
N SER A 142 14.26 20.66 -12.38
CA SER A 142 14.79 21.95 -11.94
C SER A 142 15.36 22.71 -13.14
N GLN A 143 14.55 23.58 -13.76
CA GLN A 143 14.93 24.33 -14.96
C GLN A 143 15.08 25.81 -14.69
N VAL A 144 16.01 26.44 -15.41
CA VAL A 144 16.23 27.88 -15.42
C VAL A 144 16.01 28.40 -16.85
N LEU A 145 15.02 29.26 -17.04
CA LEU A 145 14.62 29.79 -18.35
C LEU A 145 14.49 31.31 -18.31
N CYS A 146 14.39 31.92 -19.48
CA CYS A 146 13.90 33.29 -19.62
C CYS A 146 12.37 33.31 -19.73
N GLU A 147 11.77 34.45 -19.52
CA GLU A 147 10.36 34.66 -19.86
C GLU A 147 10.10 34.23 -21.33
N THR A 148 8.93 33.67 -21.59
CA THR A 148 8.51 33.15 -22.90
C THR A 148 9.31 31.96 -23.48
N GLU A 149 10.43 31.58 -22.87
CA GLU A 149 11.21 30.40 -23.28
C GLU A 149 10.45 29.10 -22.93
N PRO A 150 10.31 28.15 -23.90
CA PRO A 150 9.61 26.90 -23.64
C PRO A 150 10.38 26.00 -22.67
N LEU A 151 9.65 25.40 -21.74
CA LEU A 151 10.14 24.34 -20.87
C LEU A 151 10.55 23.11 -21.70
N ILE A 152 11.59 22.42 -21.28
CA ILE A 152 11.76 21.02 -21.67
C ILE A 152 10.73 20.22 -20.86
N ASP A 153 9.91 19.42 -21.52
CA ASP A 153 8.84 18.67 -20.85
C ASP A 153 9.34 17.88 -19.66
N ILE A 154 8.71 18.08 -18.50
CA ILE A 154 9.00 17.33 -17.28
C ILE A 154 7.93 16.25 -17.16
N VAL A 155 8.36 14.98 -17.13
CA VAL A 155 7.45 13.85 -17.13
C VAL A 155 7.65 13.01 -15.88
N TYR A 156 6.57 12.81 -15.13
CA TYR A 156 6.49 11.89 -14.01
C TYR A 156 5.56 10.73 -14.38
N GLU A 157 5.85 9.55 -13.88
CA GLU A 157 4.98 8.37 -13.95
C GLU A 157 4.47 8.05 -12.55
N PHE A 158 3.17 7.82 -12.42
CA PHE A 158 2.56 7.35 -11.19
C PHE A 158 2.10 5.90 -11.35
N SER A 159 2.16 5.13 -10.27
CA SER A 159 1.88 3.70 -10.26
C SER A 159 1.36 3.22 -8.90
N ALA A 160 1.33 1.92 -8.71
CA ALA A 160 0.84 1.24 -7.52
C ALA A 160 -0.64 1.58 -7.23
N GLY A 161 -0.97 2.29 -6.16
CA GLY A 161 -2.34 2.68 -5.81
C GLY A 161 -2.90 3.85 -6.61
N ALA A 162 -2.03 4.73 -7.14
CA ALA A 162 -2.41 5.97 -7.79
C ALA A 162 -3.21 5.74 -9.09
N THR A 163 -4.27 6.51 -9.28
CA THR A 163 -5.10 6.51 -10.52
C THR A 163 -5.06 7.84 -11.26
N SER A 164 -4.53 8.89 -10.65
CA SER A 164 -4.36 10.23 -11.19
C SER A 164 -3.25 10.97 -10.44
N ALA A 165 -2.97 12.21 -10.86
CA ALA A 165 -2.09 13.12 -10.14
C ALA A 165 -2.47 14.59 -10.43
N THR A 166 -1.97 15.50 -9.60
CA THR A 166 -2.14 16.94 -9.74
C THR A 166 -0.79 17.65 -9.61
N VAL A 167 -0.71 18.87 -10.13
CA VAL A 167 0.46 19.74 -9.99
C VAL A 167 0.03 21.09 -9.45
N SER A 168 0.75 21.60 -8.49
CA SER A 168 0.56 22.95 -7.91
C SER A 168 1.86 23.76 -7.97
N GLY A 169 1.75 25.08 -7.93
CA GLY A 169 2.91 25.98 -7.86
C GLY A 169 3.54 26.37 -9.20
N LEU A 170 2.96 25.98 -10.34
CA LEU A 170 3.48 26.33 -11.66
C LEU A 170 3.32 27.84 -11.95
N PRO A 171 4.30 28.48 -12.66
CA PRO A 171 4.16 29.84 -13.15
C PRO A 171 3.07 29.96 -14.21
N THR A 172 2.54 31.17 -14.42
CA THR A 172 1.57 31.44 -15.49
C THR A 172 2.11 31.03 -16.86
N GLY A 173 1.29 30.38 -17.68
CA GLY A 173 1.68 29.89 -19.02
C GLY A 173 2.31 28.48 -19.02
N VAL A 174 2.72 27.98 -17.88
CA VAL A 174 3.13 26.57 -17.71
C VAL A 174 1.91 25.76 -17.27
N ASN A 175 1.66 24.66 -17.93
CA ASN A 175 0.51 23.79 -17.72
C ASN A 175 0.93 22.34 -17.52
N PHE A 176 0.00 21.49 -17.14
CA PHE A 176 0.23 20.05 -17.09
C PHE A 176 -0.95 19.27 -17.70
N VAL A 177 -0.65 18.06 -18.11
CA VAL A 177 -1.65 17.08 -18.56
C VAL A 177 -1.39 15.75 -17.89
N VAL A 178 -2.48 15.04 -17.54
CA VAL A 178 -2.42 13.68 -16.99
C VAL A 178 -3.00 12.73 -18.02
N ALA A 179 -2.20 11.78 -18.49
CA ALA A 179 -2.61 10.77 -19.46
C ALA A 179 -1.71 9.52 -19.33
N SER A 180 -2.30 8.32 -19.49
CA SER A 180 -1.56 7.05 -19.52
C SER A 180 -0.62 6.86 -18.32
N ASN A 181 -1.09 7.14 -17.11
CA ASN A 181 -0.34 7.08 -15.85
C ASN A 181 0.88 8.03 -15.79
N GLN A 182 0.87 9.08 -16.61
CA GLN A 182 1.93 10.08 -16.62
C GLN A 182 1.37 11.48 -16.41
N VAL A 183 2.18 12.31 -15.76
CA VAL A 183 2.00 13.77 -15.65
C VAL A 183 3.08 14.41 -16.49
N THR A 184 2.68 15.18 -17.50
CA THR A 184 3.61 15.97 -18.31
C THR A 184 3.39 17.44 -18.00
N ILE A 185 4.43 18.13 -17.54
CA ILE A 185 4.46 19.58 -17.34
C ILE A 185 5.14 20.21 -18.55
N PHE A 186 4.50 21.20 -19.16
CA PHE A 186 4.95 21.82 -20.42
C PHE A 186 4.48 23.27 -20.53
N GLY A 187 5.01 23.98 -21.50
CA GLY A 187 4.61 25.37 -21.80
C GLY A 187 5.76 26.36 -21.62
N SER A 188 5.43 27.64 -21.54
CA SER A 188 6.39 28.74 -21.37
C SER A 188 5.90 29.68 -20.28
N PRO A 189 6.76 30.12 -19.34
CA PRO A 189 6.37 31.13 -18.39
C PRO A 189 5.99 32.45 -19.09
N THR A 190 4.87 33.04 -18.70
CA THR A 190 4.38 34.32 -19.25
C THR A 190 4.19 35.39 -18.16
N ASP A 191 4.75 35.17 -16.98
CA ASP A 191 4.74 36.16 -15.92
C ASP A 191 5.67 37.32 -16.31
N ASP A 192 5.18 38.58 -16.19
CA ASP A 192 5.98 39.79 -16.39
C ASP A 192 6.75 40.10 -15.10
N ILE A 193 7.98 39.62 -15.02
CA ILE A 193 8.82 39.75 -13.83
C ILE A 193 9.97 40.75 -14.07
N THR A 194 10.35 41.47 -13.02
CA THR A 194 11.48 42.44 -13.07
C THR A 194 12.75 41.92 -12.39
N THR A 195 12.65 40.80 -11.70
CA THR A 195 13.75 40.10 -11.01
C THR A 195 13.61 38.60 -11.15
N GLN A 196 14.71 37.87 -11.12
CA GLN A 196 14.68 36.42 -11.12
C GLN A 196 13.71 35.90 -10.05
N THR A 197 12.78 35.06 -10.47
CA THR A 197 11.74 34.47 -9.61
C THR A 197 11.80 32.95 -9.67
N ILE A 198 11.73 32.30 -8.50
CA ILE A 198 11.71 30.84 -8.35
C ILE A 198 10.29 30.41 -8.06
N TYR A 199 9.78 29.48 -8.85
CA TYR A 199 8.47 28.86 -8.70
C TYR A 199 8.68 27.41 -8.26
N PRO A 200 8.60 27.10 -6.94
CA PRO A 200 8.55 25.73 -6.49
C PRO A 200 7.21 25.13 -6.86
N TYR A 201 7.23 23.93 -7.43
CA TYR A 201 6.02 23.18 -7.72
C TYR A 201 6.05 21.81 -7.05
N THR A 202 4.87 21.24 -6.82
CA THR A 202 4.70 19.92 -6.24
C THR A 202 3.78 19.10 -7.14
N VAL A 203 4.20 17.89 -7.48
CA VAL A 203 3.37 16.86 -8.13
C VAL A 203 2.90 15.92 -7.04
N THR A 204 1.59 15.69 -6.94
CA THR A 204 0.99 14.81 -5.92
C THR A 204 0.09 13.77 -6.61
N THR A 205 0.25 12.51 -6.26
CA THR A 205 -0.63 11.43 -6.70
C THR A 205 -2.03 11.58 -6.12
N LEU A 206 -3.01 11.00 -6.78
CA LEU A 206 -4.42 11.05 -6.38
C LEU A 206 -5.12 9.73 -6.71
N GLY A 207 -6.18 9.44 -5.94
CA GLY A 207 -7.16 8.40 -6.25
C GLY A 207 -6.77 7.01 -5.81
N GLY A 208 -5.70 6.85 -5.07
CA GLY A 208 -5.38 5.66 -4.30
C GLY A 208 -6.27 5.52 -3.06
N THR A 209 -6.30 4.35 -2.46
CA THR A 209 -6.98 4.09 -1.18
C THR A 209 -6.04 4.30 0.01
N CYS A 210 -4.73 4.34 -0.26
CA CYS A 210 -3.66 4.47 0.69
C CYS A 210 -2.98 5.84 0.62
N GLN A 211 -1.75 5.95 1.07
CA GLN A 211 -1.07 7.23 1.18
C GLN A 211 -0.67 7.78 -0.20
N ASP A 212 -1.04 9.04 -0.47
CA ASP A 212 -0.57 9.78 -1.63
C ASP A 212 0.94 10.07 -1.51
N THR A 213 1.64 10.05 -2.66
CA THR A 213 3.06 10.41 -2.77
C THR A 213 3.22 11.75 -3.47
N SER A 214 4.22 12.53 -3.05
CA SER A 214 4.53 13.83 -3.65
C SER A 214 6.00 13.98 -3.98
N LEU A 215 6.29 14.63 -5.11
CA LEU A 215 7.64 15.06 -5.50
C LEU A 215 7.64 16.55 -5.84
N ASP A 216 8.71 17.21 -5.42
CA ASP A 216 8.89 18.63 -5.64
C ASP A 216 9.87 18.91 -6.79
N GLY A 217 9.67 20.06 -7.44
CA GLY A 217 10.59 20.59 -8.43
C GLY A 217 10.61 22.11 -8.41
N THR A 218 11.41 22.72 -9.30
CA THR A 218 11.55 24.18 -9.37
C THR A 218 11.63 24.67 -10.81
N ILE A 219 10.93 25.76 -11.12
CA ILE A 219 11.11 26.52 -12.36
C ILE A 219 11.60 27.90 -11.98
N THR A 220 12.82 28.23 -12.38
CA THR A 220 13.41 29.55 -12.16
C THR A 220 13.28 30.37 -13.44
N VAL A 221 12.61 31.51 -13.35
CA VAL A 221 12.39 32.40 -14.50
C VAL A 221 13.25 33.65 -14.33
N ASN A 222 14.02 33.94 -15.38
CA ASN A 222 14.79 35.18 -15.47
C ASN A 222 13.99 36.23 -16.25
N PRO A 223 14.01 37.49 -15.86
CA PRO A 223 13.34 38.58 -16.59
C PRO A 223 14.00 38.81 -17.95
N GLU A 224 13.23 39.25 -18.94
CA GLU A 224 13.77 39.73 -20.20
C GLU A 224 14.55 41.04 -20.03
N GLY A 225 15.59 41.21 -20.79
CA GLY A 225 16.34 42.44 -20.83
C GLY A 225 15.57 43.59 -21.48
N ILE A 226 15.37 44.70 -20.82
CA ILE A 226 14.69 45.89 -21.37
C ILE A 226 15.71 46.87 -21.91
N ILE A 227 15.53 47.27 -23.17
CA ILE A 227 16.28 48.38 -23.77
C ILE A 227 15.37 49.62 -23.81
N THR A 228 15.75 50.66 -23.15
CA THR A 228 15.00 51.90 -23.14
C THR A 228 15.76 53.00 -23.87
N LEU A 229 15.11 53.64 -24.85
CA LEU A 229 15.66 54.84 -25.50
C LEU A 229 15.68 55.99 -24.47
N THR A 230 16.87 56.45 -24.16
CA THR A 230 17.10 57.56 -23.20
C THR A 230 17.27 58.92 -23.88
N SER A 231 17.40 58.95 -25.19
CA SER A 231 17.46 60.18 -26.00
C SER A 231 16.02 60.63 -26.38
N PRO A 232 15.85 61.89 -26.82
CA PRO A 232 14.51 62.38 -27.23
C PRO A 232 13.84 61.52 -28.26
N ILE A 233 12.51 61.44 -28.24
CA ILE A 233 11.69 60.63 -29.18
C ILE A 233 12.04 60.99 -30.65
N GLY A 234 12.33 59.99 -31.48
CA GLY A 234 12.67 60.13 -32.88
C GLY A 234 14.17 60.21 -33.16
N THR A 235 15.04 60.12 -32.14
CA THR A 235 16.50 60.09 -32.33
C THR A 235 17.03 58.75 -32.76
N ASP A 236 16.22 57.69 -32.67
CA ASP A 236 16.47 56.32 -33.11
C ASP A 236 16.32 56.15 -34.65
N ALA A 237 15.69 57.16 -35.32
CA ALA A 237 15.52 57.15 -36.76
C ALA A 237 15.84 58.53 -37.33
N GLN A 238 17.14 58.83 -37.48
CA GLN A 238 17.61 60.12 -37.99
C GLN A 238 17.95 60.07 -39.48
N VAL A 239 17.55 61.11 -40.18
CA VAL A 239 17.94 61.33 -41.59
C VAL A 239 18.86 62.56 -41.58
N LEU A 240 20.10 62.34 -41.97
CA LEU A 240 21.12 63.40 -42.06
C LEU A 240 21.45 63.65 -43.51
N CYS A 241 21.69 64.92 -43.86
CA CYS A 241 22.28 65.33 -45.14
C CYS A 241 23.83 65.20 -45.05
N GLU A 242 24.47 64.94 -46.19
CA GLU A 242 25.92 64.66 -46.28
C GLU A 242 26.83 65.77 -45.64
N THR A 243 26.30 66.95 -45.39
CA THR A 243 27.05 68.08 -44.83
C THR A 243 26.62 68.51 -43.43
N GLU A 244 25.69 67.75 -42.78
CA GLU A 244 25.28 68.04 -41.38
C GLU A 244 26.16 67.28 -40.36
N PRO A 245 26.62 67.95 -39.28
CA PRO A 245 27.43 67.33 -38.23
C PRO A 245 26.65 66.36 -37.31
#